data_8a5b703c21da5734daa1c22ad3fcd50d
#
_entry.id   8a5b703c21da5734daa1c22ad3fcd50d
#
_cell.length_a   1.000
_cell.length_b   1.000
_cell.length_c   1.000
_cell.angle_alpha   90.00
_cell.angle_beta   90.00
_cell.angle_gamma   90.00
#
_symmetry.space_group_name_H-M   'P 1'
#
loop_
_entity.id
_entity.type
_entity.pdbx_description
1 polymer ?
#
loop_
_entity_poly.entity_id
_entity_poly.type
_entity_poly.pdbx_seq_one_letter_code
_entity_poly.pdbx_strand_id
1 'polypeptide(L)'
;MARIFGTDGVRGVANADLTPELAFALGRAGAAVLTAAGDPNKPIVVGRDTRLSGTMLEAAVVAGIASTGRDTLSVGVVPTPGVARITALVEAAAGVMISASHNPIEDNGIKFFGPDGFKLSDAQERAIEAAVENPAGLPRATHRDVGIARAAHGLSDRYFATLVEGGADLSSLTVVVDAAFGAAYAVGPRAFARLGAAVDAIHAQDDGARINVACGSTDLSTLAARVCELAAQRPDAHVLGVAFDGDADRALFVDETGATIDGDCVMLVLAREKKRRGALCGDTVVGTVMSNIGLERALRTEGIALARAAVGDRYVLERLRADGLTFGGEQSGHIIDLERNTTGDGPGTAVALLSIVARERTTLRELVSALHVAPQILLNVRVARKDVLEGAAVREAIARVERELGVDGRILVRQSGTEPLIRVMIEGDDRARIDRLANDVAETVRLAAQ
;
A
#
# COMPACT_ATOMS: atom_id res chain seq x y z
N MET A 1 -6.46 -25.46 11.74
CA MET A 1 -7.45 -24.49 11.16
C MET A 1 -6.92 -23.89 9.87
N ALA A 2 -7.78 -23.27 9.04
CA ALA A 2 -7.29 -22.46 7.92
C ALA A 2 -6.48 -21.27 8.46
N ARG A 3 -5.47 -20.83 7.73
CA ARG A 3 -4.66 -19.66 8.07
C ARG A 3 -5.57 -18.44 8.22
N ILE A 4 -5.49 -17.73 9.36
CA ILE A 4 -6.29 -16.53 9.61
C ILE A 4 -5.61 -15.25 9.12
N PHE A 5 -4.25 -15.23 9.09
CA PHE A 5 -3.51 -14.15 8.46
C PHE A 5 -3.52 -14.29 6.93
N GLY A 6 -4.00 -13.26 6.24
CA GLY A 6 -3.86 -13.10 4.81
C GLY A 6 -2.48 -12.54 4.42
N THR A 7 -2.39 -11.94 3.24
CA THR A 7 -1.16 -11.24 2.78
C THR A 7 -0.91 -9.93 3.52
N ASP A 8 -1.93 -9.34 4.14
CA ASP A 8 -1.87 -8.04 4.81
C ASP A 8 -2.73 -8.03 6.09
N GLY A 9 -2.34 -8.84 7.07
CA GLY A 9 -3.03 -8.98 8.35
C GLY A 9 -4.25 -9.89 8.31
N VAL A 10 -5.06 -9.84 9.37
CA VAL A 10 -6.34 -10.56 9.50
C VAL A 10 -7.45 -9.64 9.02
N ARG A 11 -8.21 -10.04 8.01
CA ARG A 11 -9.31 -9.25 7.43
C ARG A 11 -10.61 -10.05 7.40
N GLY A 12 -11.73 -9.35 7.41
CA GLY A 12 -13.06 -9.93 7.25
C GLY A 12 -14.15 -8.90 7.43
N VAL A 13 -15.39 -9.31 7.18
CA VAL A 13 -16.57 -8.49 7.45
C VAL A 13 -16.63 -8.22 8.96
N ALA A 14 -16.62 -6.93 9.33
CA ALA A 14 -16.59 -6.52 10.73
C ALA A 14 -17.83 -7.02 11.49
N ASN A 15 -17.62 -7.54 12.68
CA ASN A 15 -18.64 -8.13 13.55
C ASN A 15 -19.37 -9.37 12.96
N ALA A 16 -18.81 -9.95 11.89
CA ALA A 16 -19.24 -11.23 11.33
C ALA A 16 -18.07 -12.21 11.30
N ASP A 17 -17.06 -11.95 10.45
CA ASP A 17 -15.83 -12.74 10.37
C ASP A 17 -14.77 -12.21 11.37
N LEU A 18 -14.58 -10.89 11.40
CA LEU A 18 -13.70 -10.19 12.33
C LEU A 18 -14.53 -9.66 13.52
N THR A 19 -14.76 -10.54 14.49
CA THR A 19 -15.56 -10.21 15.68
C THR A 19 -14.72 -9.55 16.78
N PRO A 20 -15.34 -8.86 17.77
CA PRO A 20 -14.64 -8.34 18.94
C PRO A 20 -13.89 -9.42 19.75
N GLU A 21 -14.43 -10.64 19.82
CA GLU A 21 -13.80 -11.78 20.49
C GLU A 21 -12.51 -12.18 19.79
N LEU A 22 -12.51 -12.23 18.44
CA LEU A 22 -11.31 -12.50 17.66
C LEU A 22 -10.31 -11.36 17.80
N ALA A 23 -10.75 -10.10 17.76
CA ALA A 23 -9.90 -8.93 17.95
C ALA A 23 -9.24 -8.92 19.33
N PHE A 24 -9.99 -9.27 20.40
CA PHE A 24 -9.43 -9.45 21.75
C PHE A 24 -8.38 -10.58 21.78
N ALA A 25 -8.69 -11.73 21.15
CA ALA A 25 -7.77 -12.87 21.11
C ALA A 25 -6.49 -12.52 20.35
N LEU A 26 -6.58 -11.81 19.21
CA LEU A 26 -5.45 -11.32 18.44
C LEU A 26 -4.61 -10.33 19.24
N GLY A 27 -5.23 -9.36 19.92
CA GLY A 27 -4.54 -8.41 20.80
C GLY A 27 -3.76 -9.10 21.91
N ARG A 28 -4.38 -10.07 22.59
CA ARG A 28 -3.75 -10.86 23.65
C ARG A 28 -2.60 -11.75 23.13
N ALA A 29 -2.83 -12.48 22.06
CA ALA A 29 -1.84 -13.36 21.45
C ALA A 29 -0.67 -12.56 20.85
N GLY A 30 -0.98 -11.47 20.11
CA GLY A 30 0.02 -10.56 19.54
C GLY A 30 0.92 -9.96 20.62
N ALA A 31 0.33 -9.44 21.70
CA ALA A 31 1.11 -8.92 22.82
C ALA A 31 2.03 -9.98 23.43
N ALA A 32 1.52 -11.18 23.71
CA ALA A 32 2.30 -12.24 24.30
C ALA A 32 3.47 -12.69 23.41
N VAL A 33 3.22 -12.88 22.10
CA VAL A 33 4.23 -13.36 21.16
C VAL A 33 5.29 -12.28 20.86
N LEU A 34 4.86 -11.06 20.56
CA LEU A 34 5.77 -10.01 20.09
C LEU A 34 6.61 -9.40 21.21
N THR A 35 6.19 -9.59 22.47
CA THR A 35 6.91 -9.02 23.64
C THR A 35 7.56 -10.06 24.51
N ALA A 36 7.57 -11.34 24.11
CA ALA A 36 8.10 -12.46 24.92
C ALA A 36 9.57 -12.30 25.33
N ALA A 37 10.39 -11.70 24.49
CA ALA A 37 11.82 -11.50 24.72
C ALA A 37 12.20 -10.02 24.96
N GLY A 38 11.21 -9.11 25.07
CA GLY A 38 11.44 -7.67 25.13
C GLY A 38 11.27 -7.07 26.53
N ASP A 39 11.59 -5.78 26.65
CA ASP A 39 11.38 -4.98 27.85
C ASP A 39 9.88 -4.95 28.23
N PRO A 40 9.52 -5.37 29.45
CA PRO A 40 8.14 -5.36 29.92
C PRO A 40 7.50 -3.96 29.98
N ASN A 41 8.27 -2.90 30.05
CA ASN A 41 7.79 -1.54 30.15
C ASN A 41 7.50 -0.87 28.80
N LYS A 42 7.89 -1.49 27.68
CA LYS A 42 7.62 -0.93 26.36
C LYS A 42 6.14 -1.13 25.99
N PRO A 43 5.42 -0.06 25.63
CA PRO A 43 4.00 -0.12 25.28
C PRO A 43 3.80 -0.72 23.88
N ILE A 44 2.54 -1.00 23.55
CA ILE A 44 2.12 -1.31 22.18
C ILE A 44 1.30 -0.13 21.64
N VAL A 45 1.68 0.37 20.46
CA VAL A 45 0.96 1.43 19.75
C VAL A 45 -0.25 0.83 19.04
N VAL A 46 -1.42 1.48 19.16
CA VAL A 46 -2.65 1.07 18.46
C VAL A 46 -3.23 2.26 17.73
N GLY A 47 -3.43 2.12 16.43
CA GLY A 47 -4.08 3.12 15.60
C GLY A 47 -5.14 2.51 14.70
N ARG A 48 -5.96 3.34 14.07
CA ARG A 48 -7.04 2.90 13.17
C ARG A 48 -7.29 3.90 12.05
N ASP A 49 -8.02 3.46 11.03
CA ASP A 49 -8.66 4.34 10.07
C ASP A 49 -10.01 4.88 10.59
N THR A 50 -10.80 5.48 9.73
CA THR A 50 -12.09 6.10 10.07
C THR A 50 -13.25 5.12 10.12
N ARG A 51 -13.10 3.86 9.71
CA ARG A 51 -14.20 2.86 9.65
C ARG A 51 -15.01 2.84 10.93
N LEU A 52 -16.34 2.78 10.82
CA LEU A 52 -17.25 2.79 11.97
C LEU A 52 -16.97 1.65 12.95
N SER A 53 -16.61 0.47 12.45
CA SER A 53 -16.24 -0.69 13.25
C SER A 53 -14.89 -0.53 13.95
N GLY A 54 -14.07 0.47 13.57
CA GLY A 54 -12.72 0.66 14.09
C GLY A 54 -12.69 0.87 15.60
N THR A 55 -13.58 1.67 16.16
CA THR A 55 -13.63 1.92 17.62
C THR A 55 -13.97 0.69 18.44
N MET A 56 -14.87 -0.15 17.94
CA MET A 56 -15.25 -1.42 18.58
C MET A 56 -14.06 -2.39 18.59
N LEU A 57 -13.40 -2.56 17.43
CA LEU A 57 -12.25 -3.46 17.29
C LEU A 57 -11.04 -2.94 18.08
N GLU A 58 -10.79 -1.61 18.10
CA GLU A 58 -9.74 -0.99 18.93
C GLU A 58 -9.94 -1.31 20.40
N ALA A 59 -11.15 -1.11 20.93
CA ALA A 59 -11.46 -1.41 22.32
C ALA A 59 -11.18 -2.89 22.67
N ALA A 60 -11.53 -3.81 21.78
CA ALA A 60 -11.31 -5.25 21.97
C ALA A 60 -9.80 -5.60 21.92
N VAL A 61 -9.06 -5.09 20.93
CA VAL A 61 -7.60 -5.27 20.81
C VAL A 61 -6.89 -4.74 22.05
N VAL A 62 -7.19 -3.51 22.46
CA VAL A 62 -6.60 -2.85 23.63
C VAL A 62 -6.88 -3.65 24.92
N ALA A 63 -8.12 -4.14 25.12
CA ALA A 63 -8.45 -5.00 26.25
C ALA A 63 -7.65 -6.31 26.23
N GLY A 64 -7.48 -6.92 25.03
CA GLY A 64 -6.66 -8.11 24.85
C GLY A 64 -5.22 -7.89 25.25
N ILE A 65 -4.59 -6.80 24.77
CA ILE A 65 -3.22 -6.40 25.10
C ILE A 65 -3.08 -6.13 26.59
N ALA A 66 -3.94 -5.30 27.17
CA ALA A 66 -3.88 -4.92 28.58
C ALA A 66 -4.04 -6.12 29.52
N SER A 67 -4.80 -7.14 29.10
CA SER A 67 -4.96 -8.39 29.87
C SER A 67 -3.66 -9.18 30.05
N THR A 68 -2.63 -8.90 29.24
CA THR A 68 -1.29 -9.53 29.35
C THR A 68 -0.33 -8.75 30.26
N GLY A 69 -0.74 -7.59 30.74
CA GLY A 69 0.11 -6.67 31.54
C GLY A 69 0.84 -5.63 30.70
N ARG A 70 0.57 -5.55 29.40
CA ARG A 70 1.22 -4.56 28.53
C ARG A 70 0.38 -3.30 28.41
N ASP A 71 1.06 -2.16 28.56
CA ASP A 71 0.45 -0.84 28.30
C ASP A 71 0.19 -0.64 26.82
N THR A 72 -0.85 0.14 26.50
CA THR A 72 -1.14 0.56 25.13
C THR A 72 -1.11 2.08 24.98
N LEU A 73 -0.70 2.54 23.80
CA LEU A 73 -0.80 3.93 23.36
C LEU A 73 -1.76 4.00 22.18
N SER A 74 -3.01 4.39 22.45
CA SER A 74 -4.01 4.60 21.39
C SER A 74 -3.77 5.94 20.72
N VAL A 75 -3.31 5.92 19.48
CA VAL A 75 -2.98 7.12 18.70
C VAL A 75 -4.18 7.69 17.91
N GLY A 76 -5.32 6.97 17.92
CA GLY A 76 -6.54 7.38 17.24
C GLY A 76 -6.50 7.12 15.73
N VAL A 77 -7.13 8.01 14.97
CA VAL A 77 -7.12 7.92 13.51
C VAL A 77 -5.80 8.43 12.97
N VAL A 78 -5.04 7.52 12.35
CA VAL A 78 -3.72 7.82 11.76
C VAL A 78 -3.46 6.85 10.59
N PRO A 79 -2.78 7.26 9.51
CA PRO A 79 -2.37 6.36 8.44
C PRO A 79 -1.59 5.14 8.90
N THR A 80 -1.73 4.03 8.17
CA THR A 80 -0.94 2.79 8.39
C THR A 80 0.57 3.09 8.50
N PRO A 81 1.20 3.86 7.59
CA PRO A 81 2.60 4.26 7.74
C PRO A 81 2.87 5.10 9.00
N GLY A 82 1.86 5.83 9.48
CA GLY A 82 1.96 6.58 10.74
C GLY A 82 2.08 5.66 11.95
N VAL A 83 1.29 4.58 12.01
CA VAL A 83 1.40 3.58 13.08
C VAL A 83 2.79 2.93 13.06
N ALA A 84 3.25 2.48 11.89
CA ALA A 84 4.58 1.89 11.73
C ALA A 84 5.68 2.86 12.20
N ARG A 85 5.63 4.10 11.75
CA ARG A 85 6.62 5.13 12.09
C ARG A 85 6.60 5.52 13.57
N ILE A 86 5.42 5.73 14.16
CA ILE A 86 5.27 6.05 15.59
C ILE A 86 5.82 4.91 16.44
N THR A 87 5.52 3.65 16.08
CA THR A 87 6.02 2.46 16.80
C THR A 87 7.54 2.50 16.94
N ALA A 88 8.27 2.77 15.85
CA ALA A 88 9.73 2.91 15.88
C ALA A 88 10.19 4.17 16.64
N LEU A 89 9.54 5.33 16.44
CA LEU A 89 9.92 6.61 17.06
C LEU A 89 9.77 6.65 18.58
N VAL A 90 8.82 5.90 19.13
CA VAL A 90 8.61 5.82 20.60
C VAL A 90 9.24 4.56 21.19
N GLU A 91 9.99 3.80 20.38
CA GLU A 91 10.59 2.52 20.78
C GLU A 91 9.58 1.55 21.40
N ALA A 92 8.36 1.51 20.88
CA ALA A 92 7.33 0.60 21.35
C ALA A 92 7.71 -0.86 21.13
N ALA A 93 7.10 -1.77 21.86
CA ALA A 93 7.34 -3.20 21.68
C ALA A 93 6.72 -3.76 20.38
N ALA A 94 5.63 -3.15 19.92
CA ALA A 94 4.93 -3.49 18.68
C ALA A 94 3.97 -2.36 18.29
N GLY A 95 3.48 -2.41 17.05
CA GLY A 95 2.39 -1.58 16.56
C GLY A 95 1.21 -2.42 16.08
N VAL A 96 0.00 -1.89 16.19
CA VAL A 96 -1.24 -2.49 15.67
C VAL A 96 -2.00 -1.44 14.89
N MET A 97 -2.34 -1.75 13.64
CA MET A 97 -3.22 -0.94 12.81
C MET A 97 -4.54 -1.66 12.57
N ILE A 98 -5.63 -0.96 12.79
CA ILE A 98 -6.99 -1.46 12.56
C ILE A 98 -7.55 -0.79 11.30
N SER A 99 -7.50 -1.50 10.20
CA SER A 99 -7.93 -1.06 8.87
C SER A 99 -8.04 -2.21 7.89
N ALA A 100 -8.91 -2.09 6.90
CA ALA A 100 -8.95 -2.94 5.72
C ALA A 100 -8.50 -2.20 4.44
N SER A 101 -7.72 -1.10 4.56
CA SER A 101 -7.18 -0.33 3.44
C SER A 101 -8.28 0.12 2.45
N HIS A 102 -8.19 -0.29 1.20
CA HIS A 102 -9.12 0.07 0.13
C HIS A 102 -10.38 -0.81 0.02
N ASN A 103 -10.56 -1.78 0.92
CA ASN A 103 -11.74 -2.65 0.93
C ASN A 103 -13.03 -1.86 1.20
N PRO A 104 -14.22 -2.41 0.83
CA PRO A 104 -15.53 -1.83 1.14
C PRO A 104 -15.73 -1.52 2.64
N ILE A 105 -16.77 -0.73 2.93
CA ILE A 105 -17.02 -0.18 4.29
C ILE A 105 -17.35 -1.25 5.34
N GLU A 106 -17.92 -2.36 4.94
CA GLU A 106 -18.27 -3.50 5.79
C GLU A 106 -17.07 -4.28 6.30
N ASP A 107 -15.94 -4.23 5.60
CA ASP A 107 -14.72 -4.92 5.97
C ASP A 107 -13.93 -4.12 7.03
N ASN A 108 -13.15 -4.86 7.83
CA ASN A 108 -12.07 -4.29 8.63
C ASN A 108 -10.91 -5.29 8.71
N GLY A 109 -9.79 -4.86 9.31
CA GLY A 109 -8.61 -5.70 9.45
C GLY A 109 -7.76 -5.33 10.66
N ILE A 110 -6.89 -6.24 11.06
CA ILE A 110 -5.90 -6.02 12.11
C ILE A 110 -4.53 -6.42 11.58
N LYS A 111 -3.61 -5.44 11.52
CA LYS A 111 -2.23 -5.60 11.07
C LYS A 111 -1.29 -5.37 12.24
N PHE A 112 -0.21 -6.12 12.31
CA PHE A 112 0.82 -5.95 13.33
C PHE A 112 2.13 -5.49 12.74
N PHE A 113 2.87 -4.70 13.52
CA PHE A 113 4.22 -4.24 13.22
C PHE A 113 5.18 -4.62 14.36
N GLY A 114 6.40 -4.98 14.00
CA GLY A 114 7.48 -5.16 14.95
C GLY A 114 7.95 -3.83 15.59
N PRO A 115 8.85 -3.90 16.57
CA PRO A 115 9.38 -2.70 17.23
C PRO A 115 10.16 -1.77 16.30
N ASP A 116 10.62 -2.30 15.17
CA ASP A 116 11.30 -1.57 14.10
C ASP A 116 10.33 -0.93 13.08
N GLY A 117 9.01 -1.11 13.26
CA GLY A 117 7.96 -0.62 12.37
C GLY A 117 7.76 -1.46 11.11
N PHE A 118 8.46 -2.58 10.93
CA PHE A 118 8.22 -3.49 9.82
C PHE A 118 7.03 -4.40 10.08
N LYS A 119 6.37 -4.85 9.00
CA LYS A 119 5.37 -5.93 9.06
C LYS A 119 5.99 -7.22 9.59
N LEU A 120 5.15 -8.04 10.22
CA LEU A 120 5.59 -9.31 10.80
C LEU A 120 6.07 -10.30 9.74
N SER A 121 7.00 -11.15 10.13
CA SER A 121 7.37 -12.33 9.36
C SER A 121 6.30 -13.43 9.46
N ASP A 122 6.28 -14.34 8.48
CA ASP A 122 5.42 -15.55 8.50
C ASP A 122 5.55 -16.37 9.80
N ALA A 123 6.76 -16.40 10.36
CA ALA A 123 7.00 -17.14 11.61
C ALA A 123 6.28 -16.47 12.80
N GLN A 124 6.29 -15.14 12.87
CA GLN A 124 5.59 -14.39 13.91
C GLN A 124 4.07 -14.48 13.74
N GLU A 125 3.56 -14.36 12.51
CA GLU A 125 2.14 -14.53 12.22
C GLU A 125 1.65 -15.94 12.64
N ARG A 126 2.36 -17.00 12.24
CA ARG A 126 2.03 -18.37 12.68
C ARG A 126 2.10 -18.55 14.19
N ALA A 127 3.03 -17.90 14.87
CA ALA A 127 3.11 -17.96 16.33
C ALA A 127 1.88 -17.29 16.99
N ILE A 128 1.41 -16.17 16.42
CA ILE A 128 0.18 -15.50 16.88
C ILE A 128 -1.04 -16.40 16.62
N GLU A 129 -1.15 -17.00 15.44
CA GLU A 129 -2.24 -17.95 15.12
C GLU A 129 -2.29 -19.11 16.13
N ALA A 130 -1.14 -19.74 16.38
CA ALA A 130 -1.05 -20.82 17.36
C ALA A 130 -1.43 -20.38 18.79
N ALA A 131 -1.09 -19.15 19.16
CA ALA A 131 -1.45 -18.57 20.45
C ALA A 131 -2.95 -18.24 20.55
N VAL A 132 -3.59 -17.82 19.45
CA VAL A 132 -5.05 -17.65 19.38
C VAL A 132 -5.77 -18.98 19.54
N GLU A 133 -5.30 -20.03 18.89
CA GLU A 133 -5.88 -21.37 18.99
C GLU A 133 -5.70 -21.99 20.39
N ASN A 134 -4.58 -21.72 21.07
CA ASN A 134 -4.24 -22.28 22.38
C ASN A 134 -4.02 -21.19 23.44
N PRO A 135 -5.06 -20.48 23.87
CA PRO A 135 -4.93 -19.31 24.75
C PRO A 135 -4.61 -19.62 26.21
N ALA A 136 -4.65 -20.90 26.63
CA ALA A 136 -4.49 -21.31 28.03
C ALA A 136 -3.10 -20.94 28.60
N GLY A 137 -2.05 -20.97 27.78
CA GLY A 137 -0.69 -20.64 28.18
C GLY A 137 -0.34 -19.15 28.10
N LEU A 138 -1.25 -18.32 27.61
CA LEU A 138 -0.97 -16.88 27.47
C LEU A 138 -1.02 -16.15 28.81
N PRO A 139 -0.17 -15.10 29.02
CA PRO A 139 -0.18 -14.30 30.23
C PRO A 139 -1.57 -13.76 30.57
N ARG A 140 -1.87 -13.72 31.86
CA ARG A 140 -3.02 -13.04 32.44
C ARG A 140 -2.58 -12.25 33.64
N ALA A 141 -2.42 -10.97 33.43
CA ALA A 141 -2.06 -10.06 34.52
C ALA A 141 -3.22 -9.84 35.49
N THR A 142 -2.90 -9.63 36.75
CA THR A 142 -3.88 -9.35 37.79
C THR A 142 -3.43 -8.18 38.66
N HIS A 143 -4.36 -7.57 39.38
CA HIS A 143 -4.09 -6.48 40.29
C HIS A 143 -3.33 -5.30 39.61
N ARG A 144 -2.17 -4.94 40.17
CA ARG A 144 -1.34 -3.84 39.70
C ARG A 144 -0.60 -4.09 38.39
N ASP A 145 -0.56 -5.35 37.98
CA ASP A 145 0.18 -5.79 36.78
C ASP A 145 -0.66 -5.73 35.50
N VAL A 146 -1.95 -5.40 35.59
CA VAL A 146 -2.81 -5.17 34.43
C VAL A 146 -2.30 -3.96 33.67
N GLY A 147 -2.17 -4.09 32.35
CA GLY A 147 -1.71 -3.01 31.47
C GLY A 147 -2.68 -1.83 31.43
N ILE A 148 -2.14 -0.65 31.26
CA ILE A 148 -2.89 0.61 31.19
C ILE A 148 -3.11 1.04 29.75
N ALA A 149 -4.37 1.28 29.39
CA ALA A 149 -4.73 1.90 28.11
C ALA A 149 -4.61 3.42 28.21
N ARG A 150 -3.73 4.03 27.41
CA ARG A 150 -3.51 5.48 27.39
C ARG A 150 -3.88 6.07 26.05
N ALA A 151 -4.68 7.14 26.04
CA ALA A 151 -4.86 7.97 24.86
C ALA A 151 -3.57 8.75 24.58
N ALA A 152 -3.05 8.64 23.37
CA ALA A 152 -1.78 9.23 22.96
C ALA A 152 -1.87 9.91 21.58
N HIS A 153 -3.01 10.55 21.29
CA HIS A 153 -3.32 11.14 19.98
C HIS A 153 -2.26 12.15 19.51
N GLY A 154 -1.62 12.87 20.44
CA GLY A 154 -0.53 13.81 20.12
C GLY A 154 0.70 13.15 19.49
N LEU A 155 0.85 11.82 19.53
CA LEU A 155 1.94 11.14 18.85
C LEU A 155 1.81 11.17 17.33
N SER A 156 0.62 11.40 16.79
CA SER A 156 0.41 11.64 15.35
C SER A 156 1.23 12.84 14.84
N ASP A 157 1.51 13.84 15.70
CA ASP A 157 2.36 14.97 15.33
C ASP A 157 3.83 14.56 15.11
N ARG A 158 4.29 13.47 15.72
CA ARG A 158 5.62 12.93 15.42
C ARG A 158 5.71 12.38 14.00
N TYR A 159 4.71 11.61 13.58
CA TYR A 159 4.61 11.16 12.20
C TYR A 159 4.49 12.35 11.24
N PHE A 160 3.60 13.31 11.54
CA PHE A 160 3.45 14.53 10.76
C PHE A 160 4.78 15.28 10.58
N ALA A 161 5.58 15.41 11.63
CA ALA A 161 6.87 16.06 11.55
C ALA A 161 7.81 15.36 10.54
N THR A 162 7.83 14.02 10.50
CA THR A 162 8.64 13.26 9.54
C THR A 162 8.15 13.42 8.09
N LEU A 163 6.86 13.65 7.87
CA LEU A 163 6.31 13.89 6.52
C LEU A 163 6.82 15.18 5.90
N VAL A 164 6.86 16.25 6.70
CA VAL A 164 7.24 17.59 6.20
C VAL A 164 8.74 17.84 6.25
N GLU A 165 9.48 17.00 6.96
CA GLU A 165 10.94 17.09 7.06
C GLU A 165 11.59 16.91 5.67
N GLY A 166 12.40 17.89 5.27
CA GLY A 166 13.08 17.89 3.96
C GLY A 166 12.13 18.12 2.77
N GLY A 167 10.85 18.42 2.98
CA GLY A 167 9.93 18.84 1.95
C GLY A 167 10.31 20.20 1.35
N ALA A 168 10.08 20.39 0.05
CA ALA A 168 10.29 21.67 -0.61
C ALA A 168 9.18 22.68 -0.26
N ASP A 169 9.43 23.96 -0.54
CA ASP A 169 8.37 24.98 -0.57
C ASP A 169 7.41 24.68 -1.73
N LEU A 170 6.14 24.42 -1.39
CA LEU A 170 5.07 24.11 -2.35
C LEU A 170 4.17 25.32 -2.65
N SER A 171 4.58 26.54 -2.31
CA SER A 171 3.77 27.76 -2.47
C SER A 171 3.35 28.06 -3.93
N SER A 172 4.05 27.48 -4.90
CA SER A 172 3.69 27.56 -6.32
C SER A 172 2.58 26.59 -6.73
N LEU A 173 2.18 25.66 -5.88
CA LEU A 173 1.25 24.60 -6.21
C LEU A 173 -0.14 24.82 -5.61
N THR A 174 -1.18 24.45 -6.36
CA THR A 174 -2.53 24.22 -5.86
C THR A 174 -2.78 22.71 -5.87
N VAL A 175 -2.99 22.12 -4.70
CA VAL A 175 -3.12 20.68 -4.54
C VAL A 175 -4.55 20.32 -4.16
N VAL A 176 -5.26 19.57 -5.02
CA VAL A 176 -6.54 18.96 -4.68
C VAL A 176 -6.25 17.64 -3.97
N VAL A 177 -6.76 17.47 -2.76
CA VAL A 177 -6.47 16.28 -1.93
C VAL A 177 -7.76 15.50 -1.72
N ASP A 178 -7.82 14.28 -2.25
CA ASP A 178 -8.86 13.31 -1.94
C ASP A 178 -8.37 12.35 -0.86
N ALA A 179 -8.92 12.47 0.33
CA ALA A 179 -8.54 11.65 1.48
C ALA A 179 -9.42 10.40 1.67
N ALA A 180 -10.25 10.04 0.69
CA ALA A 180 -11.11 8.84 0.71
C ALA A 180 -12.01 8.70 1.94
N PHE A 181 -12.30 9.80 2.68
CA PHE A 181 -12.87 9.77 4.04
C PHE A 181 -12.06 8.88 5.01
N GLY A 182 -10.80 8.59 4.67
CA GLY A 182 -9.90 7.66 5.36
C GLY A 182 -8.94 8.33 6.33
N ALA A 183 -7.91 7.60 6.74
CA ALA A 183 -6.98 7.99 7.79
C ALA A 183 -6.12 9.23 7.44
N ALA A 184 -5.99 9.58 6.15
CA ALA A 184 -5.29 10.78 5.71
C ALA A 184 -6.10 12.06 5.81
N TYR A 185 -7.39 12.02 6.21
CA TYR A 185 -8.31 13.16 6.15
C TYR A 185 -7.77 14.44 6.80
N ALA A 186 -7.02 14.31 7.88
CA ALA A 186 -6.42 15.45 8.57
C ALA A 186 -4.95 15.65 8.18
N VAL A 187 -4.15 14.58 8.11
CA VAL A 187 -2.70 14.68 7.96
C VAL A 187 -2.28 15.05 6.54
N GLY A 188 -2.97 14.55 5.51
CA GLY A 188 -2.66 14.82 4.11
C GLY A 188 -2.77 16.32 3.77
N PRO A 189 -3.97 16.92 3.88
CA PRO A 189 -4.15 18.35 3.61
C PRO A 189 -3.23 19.24 4.47
N ARG A 190 -3.06 18.89 5.76
CA ARG A 190 -2.19 19.62 6.68
C ARG A 190 -0.72 19.59 6.24
N ALA A 191 -0.23 18.46 5.70
CA ALA A 191 1.16 18.36 5.28
C ALA A 191 1.47 19.31 4.11
N PHE A 192 0.62 19.35 3.09
CA PHE A 192 0.82 20.23 1.94
C PHE A 192 0.65 21.71 2.31
N ALA A 193 -0.37 22.06 3.10
CA ALA A 193 -0.55 23.41 3.60
C ALA A 193 0.65 23.88 4.45
N ARG A 194 1.23 22.99 5.28
CA ARG A 194 2.43 23.30 6.08
C ARG A 194 3.65 23.59 5.22
N LEU A 195 3.73 22.99 4.04
CA LEU A 195 4.77 23.22 3.06
C LEU A 195 4.46 24.41 2.10
N GLY A 196 3.35 25.12 2.31
CA GLY A 196 3.02 26.34 1.58
C GLY A 196 2.01 26.18 0.45
N ALA A 197 1.58 24.96 0.09
CA ALA A 197 0.63 24.77 -1.00
C ALA A 197 -0.75 25.40 -0.69
N ALA A 198 -1.42 25.91 -1.75
CA ALA A 198 -2.85 26.12 -1.71
C ALA A 198 -3.56 24.77 -1.76
N VAL A 199 -4.37 24.45 -0.74
CA VAL A 199 -4.99 23.12 -0.63
C VAL A 199 -6.50 23.22 -0.81
N ASP A 200 -7.04 22.38 -1.69
CA ASP A 200 -8.47 22.10 -1.83
C ASP A 200 -8.72 20.65 -1.42
N ALA A 201 -9.33 20.43 -0.26
CA ALA A 201 -9.51 19.10 0.30
C ALA A 201 -10.94 18.59 0.06
N ILE A 202 -11.05 17.46 -0.63
CA ILE A 202 -12.30 16.75 -0.88
C ILE A 202 -12.27 15.41 -0.13
N HIS A 203 -13.43 14.90 0.28
CA HIS A 203 -13.58 13.66 1.05
C HIS A 203 -12.63 13.59 2.28
N ALA A 204 -12.37 14.75 2.89
CA ALA A 204 -11.40 14.94 3.96
C ALA A 204 -12.09 15.21 5.32
N GLN A 205 -13.04 14.35 5.68
CA GLN A 205 -13.73 14.35 6.96
C GLN A 205 -13.60 12.95 7.62
N ASP A 206 -13.73 12.90 8.93
CA ASP A 206 -13.87 11.65 9.70
C ASP A 206 -15.28 11.08 9.49
N ASP A 207 -15.48 10.40 8.36
CA ASP A 207 -16.75 9.79 7.97
C ASP A 207 -16.56 8.36 7.47
N GLY A 208 -16.37 7.45 8.40
CA GLY A 208 -16.15 6.04 8.12
C GLY A 208 -17.32 5.31 7.42
N ALA A 209 -18.51 5.94 7.37
CA ALA A 209 -19.64 5.40 6.60
C ALA A 209 -19.46 5.59 5.08
N ARG A 210 -18.51 6.42 4.65
CA ARG A 210 -18.21 6.71 3.25
C ARG A 210 -16.78 6.38 2.84
N ILE A 211 -15.99 5.77 3.72
CA ILE A 211 -14.59 5.42 3.40
C ILE A 211 -14.50 4.60 2.11
N ASN A 212 -13.68 5.04 1.15
CA ASN A 212 -13.48 4.43 -0.18
C ASN A 212 -14.73 4.38 -1.09
N VAL A 213 -15.85 5.02 -0.73
CA VAL A 213 -17.08 4.98 -1.54
C VAL A 213 -17.00 6.04 -2.62
N ALA A 214 -16.77 5.64 -3.86
CA ALA A 214 -16.64 6.51 -5.04
C ALA A 214 -15.65 7.67 -4.80
N CYS A 215 -14.51 7.39 -4.20
CA CYS A 215 -13.48 8.38 -3.87
C CYS A 215 -12.11 7.73 -3.63
N GLY A 216 -11.11 8.57 -3.41
CA GLY A 216 -9.75 8.17 -3.10
C GLY A 216 -9.05 7.44 -4.25
N SER A 217 -8.05 6.62 -3.94
CA SER A 217 -7.26 5.91 -4.94
C SER A 217 -8.03 4.80 -5.69
N THR A 218 -9.24 4.45 -5.24
CA THR A 218 -10.11 3.46 -5.90
C THR A 218 -11.01 4.07 -6.97
N ASP A 219 -11.29 5.38 -6.90
CA ASP A 219 -12.06 6.11 -7.89
C ASP A 219 -11.59 7.57 -7.96
N LEU A 220 -10.83 7.87 -8.99
CA LEU A 220 -10.24 9.19 -9.22
C LEU A 220 -11.18 10.17 -9.94
N SER A 221 -12.39 9.78 -10.30
CA SER A 221 -13.27 10.57 -11.15
C SER A 221 -13.59 11.96 -10.58
N THR A 222 -13.95 12.01 -9.29
CA THR A 222 -14.22 13.28 -8.59
C THR A 222 -12.98 14.15 -8.46
N LEU A 223 -11.83 13.54 -8.14
CA LEU A 223 -10.55 14.25 -8.07
C LEU A 223 -10.18 14.85 -9.42
N ALA A 224 -10.24 14.06 -10.50
CA ALA A 224 -9.92 14.51 -11.85
C ALA A 224 -10.82 15.66 -12.30
N ALA A 225 -12.14 15.54 -12.08
CA ALA A 225 -13.08 16.60 -12.39
C ALA A 225 -12.76 17.90 -11.63
N ARG A 226 -12.41 17.80 -10.33
CA ARG A 226 -12.10 18.96 -9.51
C ARG A 226 -10.77 19.63 -9.92
N VAL A 227 -9.76 18.84 -10.26
CA VAL A 227 -8.49 19.36 -10.80
C VAL A 227 -8.72 20.12 -12.09
N CYS A 228 -9.44 19.54 -13.06
CA CYS A 228 -9.76 20.19 -14.33
C CYS A 228 -10.55 21.50 -14.14
N GLU A 229 -11.55 21.49 -13.22
CA GLU A 229 -12.33 22.69 -12.89
C GLU A 229 -11.42 23.84 -12.39
N LEU A 230 -10.55 23.54 -11.41
CA LEU A 230 -9.64 24.54 -10.85
C LEU A 230 -8.59 25.01 -11.85
N ALA A 231 -8.05 24.11 -12.67
CA ALA A 231 -7.10 24.48 -13.72
C ALA A 231 -7.74 25.42 -14.76
N ALA A 232 -9.00 25.17 -15.14
CA ALA A 232 -9.73 26.05 -16.05
C ALA A 232 -10.05 27.43 -15.43
N GLN A 233 -10.36 27.48 -14.13
CA GLN A 233 -10.63 28.73 -13.40
C GLN A 233 -9.37 29.56 -13.14
N ARG A 234 -8.19 28.92 -13.07
CA ARG A 234 -6.91 29.51 -12.71
C ARG A 234 -5.81 29.06 -13.68
N PRO A 235 -5.80 29.56 -14.93
CA PRO A 235 -4.86 29.09 -15.97
C PRO A 235 -3.38 29.28 -15.62
N ASP A 236 -3.06 30.24 -14.75
CA ASP A 236 -1.70 30.52 -14.30
C ASP A 236 -1.30 29.71 -13.04
N ALA A 237 -2.23 28.96 -12.45
CA ALA A 237 -1.95 28.16 -11.28
C ALA A 237 -1.49 26.74 -11.66
N HIS A 238 -0.51 26.23 -10.94
CA HIS A 238 -0.03 24.87 -11.09
C HIS A 238 -0.92 23.94 -10.28
N VAL A 239 -2.00 23.45 -10.89
CA VAL A 239 -3.01 22.61 -10.23
C VAL A 239 -2.71 21.14 -10.47
N LEU A 240 -2.77 20.32 -9.44
CA LEU A 240 -2.65 18.87 -9.50
C LEU A 240 -3.49 18.19 -8.40
N GLY A 241 -3.73 16.89 -8.53
CA GLY A 241 -4.49 16.10 -7.58
C GLY A 241 -3.68 15.01 -6.91
N VAL A 242 -4.02 14.69 -5.67
CA VAL A 242 -3.51 13.56 -4.89
C VAL A 242 -4.68 12.81 -4.28
N ALA A 243 -4.77 11.49 -4.47
CA ALA A 243 -5.75 10.62 -3.85
C ALA A 243 -5.07 9.56 -2.99
N PHE A 244 -5.58 9.38 -1.79
CA PHE A 244 -5.18 8.29 -0.87
C PHE A 244 -6.23 7.18 -0.85
N ASP A 245 -5.88 6.01 -0.34
CA ASP A 245 -6.86 4.99 0.06
C ASP A 245 -7.20 5.10 1.55
N GLY A 246 -8.07 4.21 2.04
CA GLY A 246 -8.66 4.33 3.38
C GLY A 246 -7.65 4.40 4.53
N ASP A 247 -6.52 3.72 4.46
CA ASP A 247 -5.45 3.77 5.45
C ASP A 247 -4.20 4.50 4.97
N ALA A 248 -4.27 5.08 3.78
CA ALA A 248 -3.29 5.97 3.18
C ALA A 248 -1.88 5.36 3.07
N ASP A 249 -1.79 4.05 2.86
CA ASP A 249 -0.53 3.42 2.50
C ASP A 249 -0.24 3.56 0.98
N ARG A 250 -1.21 4.07 0.19
CA ARG A 250 -1.15 4.35 -1.24
C ARG A 250 -1.39 5.83 -1.54
N ALA A 251 -0.78 6.28 -2.64
CA ALA A 251 -1.10 7.55 -3.27
C ALA A 251 -1.14 7.41 -4.79
N LEU A 252 -2.21 7.90 -5.43
CA LEU A 252 -2.31 8.12 -6.85
C LEU A 252 -2.46 9.61 -7.13
N PHE A 253 -2.11 10.03 -8.35
CA PHE A 253 -2.09 11.44 -8.68
C PHE A 253 -2.89 11.72 -9.95
N VAL A 254 -3.24 12.99 -10.11
CA VAL A 254 -3.92 13.49 -11.32
C VAL A 254 -3.18 14.75 -11.76
N ASP A 255 -2.82 14.79 -13.05
CA ASP A 255 -2.20 15.97 -13.63
C ASP A 255 -3.23 17.08 -13.94
N GLU A 256 -2.77 18.23 -14.38
CA GLU A 256 -3.57 19.41 -14.71
C GLU A 256 -4.63 19.15 -15.81
N THR A 257 -4.51 18.06 -16.56
CA THR A 257 -5.46 17.67 -17.62
C THR A 257 -6.50 16.65 -17.16
N GLY A 258 -6.43 16.19 -15.90
CA GLY A 258 -7.26 15.12 -15.37
C GLY A 258 -6.73 13.71 -15.66
N ALA A 259 -5.53 13.58 -16.23
CA ALA A 259 -4.94 12.27 -16.49
C ALA A 259 -4.37 11.65 -15.21
N THR A 260 -4.58 10.35 -15.05
CA THR A 260 -4.06 9.58 -13.91
C THR A 260 -2.56 9.38 -14.01
N ILE A 261 -1.86 9.63 -12.92
CA ILE A 261 -0.45 9.32 -12.69
C ILE A 261 -0.40 8.22 -11.64
N ASP A 262 -0.12 7.01 -12.08
CA ASP A 262 -0.13 5.81 -11.24
C ASP A 262 1.22 5.55 -10.54
N GLY A 263 1.29 4.45 -9.77
CA GLY A 263 2.50 4.09 -9.03
C GLY A 263 3.70 3.81 -9.92
N ASP A 264 3.51 3.33 -11.14
CA ASP A 264 4.62 3.13 -12.09
C ASP A 264 5.24 4.48 -12.50
N CYS A 265 4.41 5.48 -12.77
CA CYS A 265 4.84 6.85 -13.03
C CYS A 265 5.59 7.45 -11.83
N VAL A 266 5.04 7.26 -10.63
CA VAL A 266 5.66 7.74 -9.38
C VAL A 266 7.01 7.08 -9.15
N MET A 267 7.11 5.76 -9.35
CA MET A 267 8.38 5.03 -9.22
C MET A 267 9.43 5.55 -10.18
N LEU A 268 9.08 5.85 -11.44
CA LEU A 268 10.02 6.43 -12.40
C LEU A 268 10.59 7.76 -11.91
N VAL A 269 9.71 8.69 -11.51
CA VAL A 269 10.13 10.05 -11.11
C VAL A 269 10.99 10.01 -9.84
N LEU A 270 10.56 9.26 -8.82
CA LEU A 270 11.30 9.16 -7.56
C LEU A 270 12.62 8.41 -7.73
N ALA A 271 12.68 7.36 -8.57
CA ALA A 271 13.91 6.62 -8.85
C ALA A 271 14.94 7.50 -9.57
N ARG A 272 14.53 8.30 -10.55
CA ARG A 272 15.40 9.28 -11.24
C ARG A 272 16.00 10.28 -10.25
N GLU A 273 15.17 10.85 -9.37
CA GLU A 273 15.63 11.78 -8.35
C GLU A 273 16.58 11.11 -7.34
N LYS A 274 16.24 9.89 -6.89
CA LYS A 274 17.12 9.12 -5.98
C LYS A 274 18.46 8.81 -6.65
N LYS A 275 18.47 8.38 -7.91
CA LYS A 275 19.69 8.12 -8.67
C LYS A 275 20.53 9.39 -8.82
N ARG A 276 19.91 10.52 -9.22
CA ARG A 276 20.59 11.81 -9.35
C ARG A 276 21.29 12.24 -8.04
N ARG A 277 20.71 11.88 -6.90
CA ARG A 277 21.26 12.15 -5.56
C ARG A 277 22.25 11.08 -5.06
N GLY A 278 22.48 10.00 -5.80
CA GLY A 278 23.29 8.87 -5.37
C GLY A 278 22.65 8.04 -4.24
N ALA A 279 21.31 8.12 -4.10
CA ALA A 279 20.53 7.48 -3.03
C ALA A 279 19.73 6.26 -3.51
N LEU A 280 19.81 5.90 -4.80
CA LEU A 280 19.18 4.69 -5.33
C LEU A 280 20.14 3.51 -5.19
N CYS A 281 19.91 2.69 -4.17
CA CYS A 281 20.76 1.53 -3.89
C CYS A 281 20.78 0.56 -5.07
N GLY A 282 21.98 0.20 -5.55
CA GLY A 282 22.19 -0.71 -6.67
C GLY A 282 21.59 -0.24 -8.01
N ASP A 283 21.27 1.05 -8.16
CA ASP A 283 20.56 1.58 -9.33
C ASP A 283 19.34 0.72 -9.73
N THR A 284 18.60 0.22 -8.74
CA THR A 284 17.53 -0.75 -8.96
C THR A 284 16.25 -0.34 -8.22
N VAL A 285 15.12 -0.46 -8.92
CA VAL A 285 13.76 -0.33 -8.38
C VAL A 285 13.14 -1.71 -8.26
N VAL A 286 12.45 -2.01 -7.17
CA VAL A 286 11.64 -3.22 -7.06
C VAL A 286 10.19 -2.89 -7.43
N GLY A 287 9.71 -3.42 -8.55
CA GLY A 287 8.30 -3.39 -8.94
C GLY A 287 7.64 -4.75 -8.77
N THR A 288 6.40 -4.89 -9.21
CA THR A 288 5.75 -6.20 -9.27
C THR A 288 5.69 -6.73 -10.70
N VAL A 289 5.27 -7.99 -10.83
CA VAL A 289 4.97 -8.58 -12.15
C VAL A 289 3.82 -7.85 -12.88
N MET A 290 3.10 -6.95 -12.21
CA MET A 290 2.05 -6.12 -12.82
C MET A 290 2.55 -4.75 -13.29
N SER A 291 3.75 -4.29 -12.85
CA SER A 291 4.32 -3.04 -13.36
C SER A 291 4.48 -3.10 -14.88
N ASN A 292 4.04 -2.04 -15.56
CA ASN A 292 3.99 -1.99 -17.03
C ASN A 292 5.40 -2.10 -17.64
N ILE A 293 5.52 -2.75 -18.80
CA ILE A 293 6.80 -2.83 -19.53
C ILE A 293 7.33 -1.43 -19.91
N GLY A 294 6.45 -0.45 -20.03
CA GLY A 294 6.81 0.96 -20.25
C GLY A 294 7.67 1.52 -19.12
N LEU A 295 7.38 1.16 -17.85
CA LEU A 295 8.23 1.54 -16.73
C LEU A 295 9.64 0.94 -16.87
N GLU A 296 9.75 -0.35 -17.19
CA GLU A 296 11.04 -1.01 -17.36
C GLU A 296 11.88 -0.34 -18.46
N ARG A 297 11.23 0.00 -19.58
CA ARG A 297 11.89 0.69 -20.69
C ARG A 297 12.36 2.09 -20.28
N ALA A 298 11.50 2.87 -19.62
CA ALA A 298 11.83 4.21 -19.14
C ALA A 298 12.98 4.20 -18.12
N LEU A 299 12.94 3.30 -17.15
CA LEU A 299 14.02 3.12 -16.17
C LEU A 299 15.34 2.71 -16.84
N ARG A 300 15.29 1.84 -17.83
CA ARG A 300 16.49 1.38 -18.57
C ARG A 300 17.19 2.53 -19.31
N THR A 301 16.46 3.50 -19.85
CA THR A 301 17.06 4.70 -20.48
C THR A 301 17.82 5.57 -19.50
N GLU A 302 17.45 5.52 -18.22
CA GLU A 302 18.13 6.19 -17.12
C GLU A 302 19.24 5.33 -16.49
N GLY A 303 19.51 4.14 -17.03
CA GLY A 303 20.46 3.18 -16.46
C GLY A 303 20.00 2.61 -15.12
N ILE A 304 18.67 2.50 -14.90
CA ILE A 304 18.06 1.93 -13.70
C ILE A 304 17.46 0.57 -14.06
N ALA A 305 17.70 -0.43 -13.24
CA ALA A 305 17.12 -1.76 -13.39
C ALA A 305 15.75 -1.85 -12.70
N LEU A 306 14.84 -2.68 -13.27
CA LEU A 306 13.59 -3.06 -12.62
C LEU A 306 13.66 -4.53 -12.18
N ALA A 307 13.71 -4.77 -10.87
CA ALA A 307 13.56 -6.10 -10.29
C ALA A 307 12.07 -6.36 -10.03
N ARG A 308 11.54 -7.51 -10.48
CA ARG A 308 10.12 -7.82 -10.33
C ARG A 308 9.88 -8.79 -9.18
N ALA A 309 8.93 -8.45 -8.30
CA ALA A 309 8.39 -9.31 -7.25
C ALA A 309 7.00 -9.84 -7.63
N ALA A 310 6.47 -10.79 -6.88
CA ALA A 310 5.05 -11.14 -6.95
C ALA A 310 4.16 -9.94 -6.54
N VAL A 311 2.87 -10.00 -6.90
CA VAL A 311 1.90 -8.96 -6.53
C VAL A 311 1.65 -8.99 -5.02
N GLY A 312 1.74 -7.83 -4.40
CA GLY A 312 1.56 -7.60 -2.98
C GLY A 312 2.76 -6.91 -2.35
N ASP A 313 2.49 -5.89 -1.57
CA ASP A 313 3.48 -5.05 -0.89
C ASP A 313 4.48 -5.84 -0.05
N ARG A 314 4.01 -6.92 0.57
CA ARG A 314 4.83 -7.88 1.30
C ARG A 314 5.98 -8.43 0.44
N TYR A 315 5.67 -8.88 -0.79
CA TYR A 315 6.68 -9.45 -1.68
C TYR A 315 7.67 -8.40 -2.19
N VAL A 316 7.20 -7.17 -2.40
CA VAL A 316 8.07 -6.04 -2.71
C VAL A 316 9.02 -5.78 -1.55
N LEU A 317 8.53 -5.70 -0.32
CA LEU A 317 9.34 -5.49 0.88
C LEU A 317 10.34 -6.64 1.12
N GLU A 318 9.90 -7.89 0.99
CA GLU A 318 10.77 -9.07 1.13
C GLU A 318 11.90 -9.02 0.10
N ARG A 319 11.61 -8.66 -1.15
CA ARG A 319 12.59 -8.51 -2.22
C ARG A 319 13.58 -7.39 -1.93
N LEU A 320 13.10 -6.22 -1.49
CA LEU A 320 13.95 -5.10 -1.10
C LEU A 320 14.97 -5.53 -0.03
N ARG A 321 14.48 -6.22 1.01
CA ARG A 321 15.34 -6.67 2.11
C ARG A 321 16.33 -7.77 1.69
N ALA A 322 15.89 -8.72 0.88
CA ALA A 322 16.72 -9.84 0.43
C ALA A 322 17.88 -9.38 -0.47
N ASP A 323 17.62 -8.40 -1.34
CA ASP A 323 18.61 -7.89 -2.30
C ASP A 323 19.39 -6.66 -1.75
N GLY A 324 19.09 -6.19 -0.53
CA GLY A 324 19.72 -4.99 0.05
C GLY A 324 19.33 -3.71 -0.67
N LEU A 325 18.14 -3.66 -1.27
CA LEU A 325 17.61 -2.50 -1.98
C LEU A 325 16.71 -1.66 -1.06
N THR A 326 16.47 -0.39 -1.42
CA THR A 326 15.76 0.56 -0.54
C THR A 326 14.50 1.16 -1.14
N PHE A 327 14.24 0.97 -2.44
CA PHE A 327 13.15 1.64 -3.13
C PHE A 327 12.38 0.72 -4.07
N GLY A 328 11.05 0.76 -3.99
CA GLY A 328 10.17 -0.03 -4.84
C GLY A 328 8.70 0.28 -4.59
N GLY A 329 7.82 -0.44 -5.29
CA GLY A 329 6.38 -0.26 -5.10
C GLY A 329 5.54 -1.02 -6.11
N GLU A 330 4.29 -0.62 -6.17
CA GLU A 330 3.26 -1.20 -7.02
C GLU A 330 2.56 -0.13 -7.85
N GLN A 331 2.03 -0.50 -9.01
CA GLN A 331 1.22 0.36 -9.86
C GLN A 331 0.01 0.96 -9.11
N SER A 332 -0.50 0.27 -8.09
CA SER A 332 -1.58 0.73 -7.23
C SER A 332 -1.25 1.97 -6.38
N GLY A 333 -0.03 2.48 -6.44
CA GLY A 333 0.43 3.64 -5.66
C GLY A 333 1.02 3.31 -4.29
N HIS A 334 1.17 2.03 -3.95
CA HIS A 334 1.87 1.61 -2.73
C HIS A 334 3.38 1.69 -2.97
N ILE A 335 4.01 2.76 -2.50
CA ILE A 335 5.43 3.05 -2.71
C ILE A 335 6.19 2.89 -1.39
N ILE A 336 7.20 2.02 -1.39
CA ILE A 336 8.08 1.77 -0.25
C ILE A 336 9.41 2.48 -0.49
N ASP A 337 9.73 3.44 0.36
CA ASP A 337 11.02 4.11 0.43
C ASP A 337 11.62 3.89 1.82
N LEU A 338 12.50 2.89 1.95
CA LEU A 338 13.09 2.50 3.23
C LEU A 338 14.00 3.57 3.87
N GLU A 339 14.35 4.63 3.14
CA GLU A 339 15.01 5.80 3.73
C GLU A 339 14.02 6.66 4.54
N ARG A 340 12.72 6.55 4.27
CA ARG A 340 11.66 7.34 4.90
C ARG A 340 10.80 6.54 5.86
N ASN A 341 10.32 5.37 5.43
CA ASN A 341 9.42 4.54 6.20
C ASN A 341 9.62 3.05 5.88
N THR A 342 9.11 2.18 6.73
CA THR A 342 9.26 0.72 6.65
C THR A 342 8.15 0.03 5.84
N THR A 343 7.17 0.79 5.38
CA THR A 343 6.02 0.33 4.59
C THR A 343 5.64 1.41 3.57
N GLY A 344 4.70 1.16 2.69
CA GLY A 344 4.14 2.18 1.81
C GLY A 344 3.62 3.37 2.61
N ASP A 345 3.94 4.57 2.14
CA ASP A 345 3.59 5.83 2.79
C ASP A 345 3.03 6.80 1.75
N GLY A 346 1.71 6.81 1.60
CA GLY A 346 1.02 7.66 0.64
C GLY A 346 1.32 9.15 0.85
N PRO A 347 1.11 9.71 2.05
CA PRO A 347 1.48 11.10 2.35
C PRO A 347 2.96 11.41 2.15
N GLY A 348 3.86 10.52 2.58
CA GLY A 348 5.31 10.67 2.39
C GLY A 348 5.70 10.65 0.91
N THR A 349 5.12 9.74 0.14
CA THR A 349 5.28 9.66 -1.33
C THR A 349 4.80 10.93 -2.00
N ALA A 350 3.63 11.45 -1.60
CA ALA A 350 3.07 12.66 -2.16
C ALA A 350 3.96 13.88 -1.86
N VAL A 351 4.42 14.06 -0.63
CA VAL A 351 5.38 15.14 -0.29
C VAL A 351 6.65 15.02 -1.12
N ALA A 352 7.18 13.81 -1.33
CA ALA A 352 8.38 13.59 -2.12
C ALA A 352 8.19 14.00 -3.59
N LEU A 353 7.09 13.53 -4.23
CA LEU A 353 6.79 13.83 -5.62
C LEU A 353 6.52 15.33 -5.84
N LEU A 354 5.66 15.93 -5.00
CA LEU A 354 5.33 17.35 -5.10
C LEU A 354 6.54 18.25 -4.85
N SER A 355 7.47 17.82 -4.00
CA SER A 355 8.75 18.52 -3.80
C SER A 355 9.61 18.52 -5.06
N ILE A 356 9.56 17.50 -5.90
CA ILE A 356 10.25 17.47 -7.19
C ILE A 356 9.57 18.45 -8.15
N VAL A 357 8.24 18.36 -8.28
CA VAL A 357 7.44 19.28 -9.12
C VAL A 357 7.77 20.74 -8.80
N ALA A 358 7.76 21.11 -7.52
CA ALA A 358 8.03 22.49 -7.07
C ALA A 358 9.48 22.93 -7.34
N ARG A 359 10.47 22.07 -7.05
CA ARG A 359 11.89 22.39 -7.26
C ARG A 359 12.26 22.53 -8.73
N GLU A 360 11.74 21.64 -9.57
CA GLU A 360 12.05 21.64 -11.01
C GLU A 360 11.17 22.63 -11.78
N ARG A 361 10.13 23.17 -11.14
CA ARG A 361 9.16 24.10 -11.76
C ARG A 361 8.55 23.53 -13.03
N THR A 362 8.18 22.27 -12.97
CA THR A 362 7.66 21.48 -14.09
C THR A 362 6.31 20.88 -13.71
N THR A 363 5.55 20.33 -14.67
CA THR A 363 4.28 19.66 -14.41
C THR A 363 4.47 18.18 -14.15
N LEU A 364 3.47 17.52 -13.52
CA LEU A 364 3.47 16.05 -13.38
C LEU A 364 3.53 15.38 -14.75
N ARG A 365 2.79 15.91 -15.71
CA ARG A 365 2.76 15.40 -17.09
C ARG A 365 4.14 15.41 -17.74
N GLU A 366 4.89 16.51 -17.59
CA GLU A 366 6.25 16.61 -18.14
C GLU A 366 7.20 15.62 -17.46
N LEU A 367 7.13 15.48 -16.12
CA LEU A 367 7.98 14.56 -15.37
C LEU A 367 7.81 13.10 -15.81
N VAL A 368 6.59 12.68 -16.12
CA VAL A 368 6.28 11.30 -16.52
C VAL A 368 6.31 11.09 -18.04
N SER A 369 6.59 12.11 -18.84
CA SER A 369 6.51 12.05 -20.32
C SER A 369 7.40 10.98 -20.94
N ALA A 370 8.46 10.56 -20.26
CA ALA A 370 9.33 9.47 -20.71
C ALA A 370 8.71 8.08 -20.52
N LEU A 371 7.64 7.94 -19.73
CA LEU A 371 6.96 6.68 -19.52
C LEU A 371 5.82 6.52 -20.55
N HIS A 372 6.04 5.70 -21.55
CA HIS A 372 5.00 5.31 -22.50
C HIS A 372 4.34 4.02 -22.00
N VAL A 373 3.11 4.13 -21.52
CA VAL A 373 2.34 2.96 -21.07
C VAL A 373 2.04 2.06 -22.25
N ALA A 374 2.62 0.87 -22.26
CA ALA A 374 2.34 -0.12 -23.29
C ALA A 374 0.90 -0.64 -23.16
N PRO A 375 0.16 -0.77 -24.26
CA PRO A 375 -1.11 -1.47 -24.27
C PRO A 375 -1.04 -2.82 -23.58
N GLN A 376 -2.06 -3.16 -22.79
CA GLN A 376 -2.17 -4.41 -22.04
C GLN A 376 -3.49 -5.10 -22.34
N ILE A 377 -3.44 -6.42 -22.49
CA ILE A 377 -4.60 -7.32 -22.52
C ILE A 377 -4.52 -8.25 -21.31
N LEU A 378 -5.61 -8.36 -20.58
CA LEU A 378 -5.76 -9.30 -19.46
C LEU A 378 -7.00 -10.16 -19.70
N LEU A 379 -6.82 -11.45 -19.89
CA LEU A 379 -7.88 -12.43 -20.05
C LEU A 379 -7.94 -13.34 -18.82
N ASN A 380 -9.16 -13.53 -18.29
CA ASN A 380 -9.44 -14.48 -17.23
C ASN A 380 -10.03 -15.76 -17.80
N VAL A 381 -9.32 -16.86 -17.69
CA VAL A 381 -9.74 -18.17 -18.19
C VAL A 381 -10.19 -19.03 -17.03
N ARG A 382 -11.47 -19.35 -16.93
CA ARG A 382 -11.99 -20.29 -15.91
C ARG A 382 -11.50 -21.69 -16.22
N VAL A 383 -11.00 -22.38 -15.18
CA VAL A 383 -10.43 -23.74 -15.30
C VAL A 383 -10.93 -24.59 -14.13
N ALA A 384 -11.18 -25.88 -14.41
CA ALA A 384 -11.52 -26.84 -13.35
C ALA A 384 -10.29 -27.20 -12.48
N ARG A 385 -9.09 -27.17 -13.10
CA ARG A 385 -7.81 -27.51 -12.47
C ARG A 385 -6.81 -26.39 -12.72
N LYS A 386 -6.02 -26.04 -11.72
CA LYS A 386 -4.99 -24.98 -11.85
C LYS A 386 -3.64 -25.50 -12.36
N ASP A 387 -3.40 -26.80 -12.28
CA ASP A 387 -2.16 -27.48 -12.74
C ASP A 387 -1.99 -27.51 -14.26
N VAL A 388 -2.99 -27.05 -15.03
CA VAL A 388 -2.91 -26.93 -16.50
C VAL A 388 -1.72 -26.09 -16.98
N LEU A 389 -1.20 -25.19 -16.16
CA LEU A 389 0.01 -24.40 -16.48
C LEU A 389 1.27 -25.25 -16.58
N GLU A 390 1.28 -26.42 -15.95
CA GLU A 390 2.39 -27.37 -16.01
C GLU A 390 2.37 -28.22 -17.29
N GLY A 391 1.26 -28.19 -18.03
CA GLY A 391 1.07 -28.91 -19.28
C GLY A 391 2.02 -28.44 -20.40
N ALA A 392 2.57 -29.38 -21.16
CA ALA A 392 3.54 -29.10 -22.24
C ALA A 392 2.99 -28.12 -23.28
N ALA A 393 1.73 -28.31 -23.71
CA ALA A 393 1.09 -27.46 -24.70
C ALA A 393 0.98 -25.98 -24.24
N VAL A 394 0.62 -25.75 -22.97
CA VAL A 394 0.50 -24.39 -22.40
C VAL A 394 1.89 -23.75 -22.29
N ARG A 395 2.89 -24.48 -21.79
CA ARG A 395 4.27 -23.97 -21.71
C ARG A 395 4.84 -23.63 -23.08
N GLU A 396 4.58 -24.45 -24.07
CA GLU A 396 5.03 -24.19 -25.46
C GLU A 396 4.34 -22.96 -26.05
N ALA A 397 3.02 -22.78 -25.82
CA ALA A 397 2.28 -21.61 -26.25
C ALA A 397 2.85 -20.33 -25.63
N ILE A 398 3.14 -20.34 -24.32
CA ILE A 398 3.77 -19.23 -23.63
C ILE A 398 5.14 -18.91 -24.23
N ALA A 399 6.02 -19.92 -24.35
CA ALA A 399 7.37 -19.74 -24.89
C ALA A 399 7.36 -19.26 -26.36
N ARG A 400 6.36 -19.67 -27.15
CA ARG A 400 6.18 -19.17 -28.54
C ARG A 400 5.85 -17.67 -28.50
N VAL A 401 4.91 -17.25 -27.64
CA VAL A 401 4.52 -15.85 -27.51
C VAL A 401 5.67 -15.00 -26.99
N GLU A 402 6.44 -15.50 -26.00
CA GLU A 402 7.65 -14.82 -25.51
C GLU A 402 8.65 -14.55 -26.63
N ARG A 403 8.93 -15.57 -27.46
CA ARG A 403 9.83 -15.41 -28.62
C ARG A 403 9.28 -14.44 -29.66
N GLU A 404 7.96 -14.49 -29.92
CA GLU A 404 7.31 -13.58 -30.87
C GLU A 404 7.34 -12.13 -30.39
N LEU A 405 7.10 -11.89 -29.12
CA LEU A 405 7.12 -10.53 -28.53
C LEU A 405 8.54 -9.97 -28.44
N GLY A 406 9.53 -10.80 -28.12
CA GLY A 406 10.92 -10.40 -27.96
C GLY A 406 11.06 -9.29 -26.91
N VAL A 407 11.74 -8.20 -27.27
CA VAL A 407 11.95 -7.02 -26.43
C VAL A 407 10.78 -6.03 -26.48
N ASP A 408 9.86 -6.20 -27.42
CA ASP A 408 8.77 -5.28 -27.71
C ASP A 408 7.49 -5.59 -26.90
N GLY A 409 7.53 -6.64 -26.07
CA GLY A 409 6.41 -7.00 -25.25
C GLY A 409 6.75 -8.07 -24.23
N ARG A 410 5.77 -8.47 -23.45
CA ARG A 410 5.89 -9.59 -22.50
C ARG A 410 4.56 -10.30 -22.29
N ILE A 411 4.65 -11.54 -21.88
CA ILE A 411 3.52 -12.35 -21.43
C ILE A 411 3.69 -12.72 -19.95
N LEU A 412 2.59 -12.72 -19.22
CA LEU A 412 2.50 -13.24 -17.87
C LEU A 412 1.26 -14.13 -17.76
N VAL A 413 1.47 -15.42 -17.46
CA VAL A 413 0.38 -16.36 -17.22
C VAL A 413 0.48 -16.88 -15.79
N ARG A 414 -0.57 -16.69 -15.00
CA ARG A 414 -0.56 -17.07 -13.59
C ARG A 414 -1.91 -17.56 -13.09
N GLN A 415 -1.89 -18.36 -12.02
CA GLN A 415 -3.10 -18.74 -11.31
C GLN A 415 -3.66 -17.56 -10.51
N SER A 416 -4.99 -17.47 -10.42
CA SER A 416 -5.62 -16.62 -9.43
C SER A 416 -5.49 -17.26 -8.04
N GLY A 417 -5.14 -16.46 -7.04
CA GLY A 417 -5.03 -16.94 -5.65
C GLY A 417 -6.38 -17.35 -5.06
N THR A 418 -7.44 -16.62 -5.39
CA THR A 418 -8.76 -16.74 -4.76
C THR A 418 -9.81 -17.45 -5.64
N GLU A 419 -9.69 -17.39 -6.95
CA GLU A 419 -10.68 -17.90 -7.90
C GLU A 419 -10.16 -19.08 -8.71
N PRO A 420 -11.03 -19.96 -9.23
CA PRO A 420 -10.66 -21.06 -10.10
C PRO A 420 -10.42 -20.58 -11.53
N LEU A 421 -9.42 -19.71 -11.72
CA LEU A 421 -9.08 -19.17 -13.02
C LEU A 421 -7.57 -18.96 -13.21
N ILE A 422 -7.18 -18.95 -14.48
CA ILE A 422 -5.86 -18.55 -14.95
C ILE A 422 -5.96 -17.17 -15.59
N ARG A 423 -5.04 -16.30 -15.24
CA ARG A 423 -4.91 -14.96 -15.81
C ARG A 423 -3.81 -14.97 -16.87
N VAL A 424 -4.20 -14.62 -18.08
CA VAL A 424 -3.27 -14.42 -19.21
C VAL A 424 -3.16 -12.93 -19.46
N MET A 425 -1.99 -12.36 -19.23
CA MET A 425 -1.70 -10.95 -19.47
C MET A 425 -0.62 -10.84 -20.53
N ILE A 426 -0.84 -10.00 -21.54
CA ILE A 426 0.16 -9.65 -22.56
C ILE A 426 0.25 -8.13 -22.67
N GLU A 427 1.45 -7.62 -22.73
CA GLU A 427 1.78 -6.22 -23.01
C GLU A 427 2.61 -6.10 -24.26
N GLY A 428 2.42 -5.03 -25.02
CA GLY A 428 3.19 -4.73 -26.22
C GLY A 428 2.62 -3.55 -26.98
N ASP A 429 3.37 -2.97 -27.90
CA ASP A 429 3.04 -1.71 -28.56
C ASP A 429 1.90 -1.86 -29.58
N ASP A 430 1.76 -3.04 -30.21
CA ASP A 430 0.68 -3.34 -31.18
C ASP A 430 -0.50 -4.02 -30.48
N ARG A 431 -1.56 -3.26 -30.24
CA ARG A 431 -2.79 -3.71 -29.58
C ARG A 431 -3.44 -4.90 -30.28
N ALA A 432 -3.49 -4.91 -31.62
CA ALA A 432 -4.13 -5.99 -32.39
C ALA A 432 -3.31 -7.29 -32.29
N ARG A 433 -1.98 -7.16 -32.30
CA ARG A 433 -1.05 -8.29 -32.13
C ARG A 433 -1.20 -8.93 -30.76
N ILE A 434 -1.16 -8.13 -29.69
CA ILE A 434 -1.24 -8.66 -28.32
C ILE A 434 -2.63 -9.26 -28.02
N ASP A 435 -3.71 -8.70 -28.61
CA ASP A 435 -5.04 -9.27 -28.49
C ASP A 435 -5.13 -10.68 -29.10
N ARG A 436 -4.64 -10.85 -30.32
CA ARG A 436 -4.55 -12.15 -30.98
C ARG A 436 -3.76 -13.15 -30.13
N LEU A 437 -2.55 -12.78 -29.71
CA LEU A 437 -1.68 -13.65 -28.92
C LEU A 437 -2.30 -14.04 -27.56
N ALA A 438 -2.98 -13.11 -26.90
CA ALA A 438 -3.66 -13.38 -25.65
C ALA A 438 -4.81 -14.39 -25.82
N ASN A 439 -5.59 -14.24 -26.88
CA ASN A 439 -6.66 -15.19 -27.22
C ASN A 439 -6.12 -16.59 -27.59
N ASP A 440 -5.03 -16.68 -28.35
CA ASP A 440 -4.38 -17.96 -28.70
C ASP A 440 -3.92 -18.71 -27.43
N VAL A 441 -3.28 -18.02 -26.48
CA VAL A 441 -2.84 -18.64 -25.23
C VAL A 441 -4.05 -19.00 -24.36
N ALA A 442 -5.05 -18.12 -24.26
CA ALA A 442 -6.26 -18.37 -23.49
C ALA A 442 -7.01 -19.60 -23.99
N GLU A 443 -7.10 -19.79 -25.31
CA GLU A 443 -7.70 -20.98 -25.93
C GLU A 443 -6.90 -22.24 -25.64
N THR A 444 -5.57 -22.19 -25.73
CA THR A 444 -4.71 -23.31 -25.36
C THR A 444 -4.93 -23.71 -23.89
N VAL A 445 -5.05 -22.73 -22.99
CA VAL A 445 -5.35 -22.99 -21.57
C VAL A 445 -6.74 -23.63 -21.40
N ARG A 446 -7.78 -23.16 -22.13
CA ARG A 446 -9.14 -23.76 -22.08
C ARG A 446 -9.13 -25.23 -22.53
N LEU A 447 -8.46 -25.52 -23.63
CA LEU A 447 -8.36 -26.89 -24.18
C LEU A 447 -7.60 -27.82 -23.22
N ALA A 448 -6.52 -27.33 -22.60
CA ALA A 448 -5.76 -28.11 -21.63
C ALA A 448 -6.51 -28.34 -20.31
N ALA A 449 -7.55 -27.55 -20.02
CA ALA A 449 -8.36 -27.65 -18.82
C ALA A 449 -9.60 -28.58 -18.94
N GLN A 450 -9.90 -29.03 -20.17
CA GLN A 450 -10.95 -30.02 -20.46
C GLN A 450 -10.46 -31.42 -20.16
#